data_11236972029521c2da342fc365355727
#
_entry.id   11236972029521c2da342fc365355727
#
_cell.length_a   1.000
_cell.length_b   1.000
_cell.length_c   1.000
_cell.angle_alpha   90.00
_cell.angle_beta   90.00
_cell.angle_gamma   90.00
#
_symmetry.space_group_name_H-M   'P 1'
#
loop_
_entity.id
_entity.type
_entity.pdbx_description
1 polymer ?
#
loop_
_entity_poly.entity_id
_entity_poly.type
_entity_poly.pdbx_seq_one_letter_code
_entity_poly.pdbx_strand_id
1 'polypeptide(L)'
;MKKVLPLVAVMAGLFAASVQAAPEINLGVLGGENSTAQIGNNQCVKTFLESETGTTVNIRNASDYSAVIQGLLGDQVDLVLNMSPKSYASVYLKDQSKVELVGITTDDTDNSKGYHSVVLVKADSPYQKLEDLKGKVFSFADPDSTSGFLIPNNQFEQKLGGNMDNQFNGFFKKVGFSGGHEQDILGVLNGQFDAAVTWTSMVGDREEGYSAGALRKVKENGFDDLMSNLRIIWQSPLIPNGPTIVRGDMDPDLKAKLVAAVRKLDKEDHSCFVKAAGGKLHLEETSISEYQTVIDLVKAQQKTVR
;
A
#
# COMPACT_ATOMS: atom_id res chain seq x y z
N MET A 1 -65.52 50.31 -33.34
CA MET A 1 -64.45 50.58 -32.38
C MET A 1 -64.06 49.22 -31.75
N LYS A 2 -62.96 48.59 -32.23
CA LYS A 2 -62.48 47.30 -31.71
C LYS A 2 -61.40 47.56 -30.66
N LYS A 3 -61.65 47.16 -29.43
CA LYS A 3 -60.63 47.22 -28.31
C LYS A 3 -59.69 46.07 -28.42
N VAL A 4 -58.41 46.36 -28.61
CA VAL A 4 -57.30 45.38 -28.54
C VAL A 4 -56.78 45.36 -27.12
N LEU A 5 -56.84 44.19 -26.43
CA LEU A 5 -56.18 43.94 -25.14
C LEU A 5 -54.72 43.50 -25.39
N PRO A 6 -53.74 44.03 -24.67
CA PRO A 6 -52.35 43.49 -24.74
C PRO A 6 -52.23 42.25 -23.91
N LEU A 7 -51.69 41.19 -24.51
CA LEU A 7 -51.30 39.94 -23.85
C LEU A 7 -49.94 40.13 -23.20
N VAL A 8 -49.92 40.18 -21.86
CA VAL A 8 -48.65 40.18 -21.08
C VAL A 8 -48.17 38.76 -20.94
N ALA A 9 -47.12 38.40 -21.67
CA ALA A 9 -46.41 37.11 -21.50
C ALA A 9 -45.48 37.19 -20.27
N VAL A 10 -45.85 36.48 -19.18
CA VAL A 10 -44.99 36.27 -18.02
C VAL A 10 -44.00 35.16 -18.35
N MET A 11 -42.75 35.51 -18.63
CA MET A 11 -41.66 34.52 -18.70
C MET A 11 -41.28 34.09 -17.27
N ALA A 12 -41.73 32.93 -16.85
CA ALA A 12 -41.25 32.23 -15.67
C ALA A 12 -39.86 31.67 -15.98
N GLY A 13 -38.80 32.34 -15.53
CA GLY A 13 -37.44 31.83 -15.60
C GLY A 13 -37.28 30.61 -14.65
N LEU A 14 -37.15 29.45 -15.22
CA LEU A 14 -36.73 28.20 -14.49
C LEU A 14 -35.24 28.37 -14.12
N PHE A 15 -34.98 28.78 -12.89
CA PHE A 15 -33.67 28.61 -12.27
C PHE A 15 -33.48 27.09 -12.05
N ALA A 16 -32.78 26.41 -12.96
CA ALA A 16 -32.25 25.10 -12.72
C ALA A 16 -31.11 25.26 -11.69
N ALA A 17 -31.41 25.03 -10.41
CA ALA A 17 -30.38 24.87 -9.41
C ALA A 17 -29.58 23.62 -9.83
N SER A 18 -28.34 23.80 -10.23
CA SER A 18 -27.40 22.71 -10.41
C SER A 18 -27.25 22.02 -9.04
N VAL A 19 -27.83 20.84 -8.89
CA VAL A 19 -27.56 19.97 -7.75
C VAL A 19 -26.11 19.54 -7.90
N GLN A 20 -25.20 20.24 -7.23
CA GLN A 20 -23.81 19.84 -7.11
C GLN A 20 -23.81 18.55 -6.31
N ALA A 21 -23.30 17.45 -6.88
CA ALA A 21 -23.13 16.22 -6.14
C ALA A 21 -22.36 16.50 -4.84
N ALA A 22 -22.82 15.95 -3.73
CA ALA A 22 -22.10 16.08 -2.47
C ALA A 22 -20.66 15.58 -2.66
N PRO A 23 -19.67 16.27 -2.07
CA PRO A 23 -18.28 15.81 -2.19
C PRO A 23 -18.15 14.40 -1.62
N GLU A 24 -17.35 13.57 -2.27
CA GLU A 24 -17.06 12.21 -1.86
C GLU A 24 -15.56 12.06 -1.58
N ILE A 25 -15.20 11.14 -0.68
CA ILE A 25 -13.83 10.74 -0.40
C ILE A 25 -13.65 9.30 -0.87
N ASN A 26 -12.61 9.03 -1.65
CA ASN A 26 -12.26 7.71 -2.11
C ASN A 26 -11.05 7.20 -1.33
N LEU A 27 -11.26 6.25 -0.41
CA LEU A 27 -10.22 5.55 0.34
C LEU A 27 -9.66 4.42 -0.54
N GLY A 28 -8.43 4.60 -1.02
CA GLY A 28 -7.69 3.59 -1.78
C GLY A 28 -7.08 2.54 -0.86
N VAL A 29 -7.29 1.27 -1.20
CA VAL A 29 -6.69 0.12 -0.51
C VAL A 29 -5.79 -0.62 -1.49
N LEU A 30 -4.52 -0.84 -1.11
CA LEU A 30 -3.54 -1.51 -1.95
C LEU A 30 -3.98 -2.94 -2.28
N GLY A 31 -3.82 -3.34 -3.55
CA GLY A 31 -4.07 -4.70 -4.01
C GLY A 31 -3.02 -5.72 -3.53
N GLY A 32 -3.17 -6.97 -3.99
CA GLY A 32 -2.18 -8.03 -3.70
C GLY A 32 -2.36 -8.74 -2.37
N GLU A 33 -3.53 -8.60 -1.74
CA GLU A 33 -3.96 -9.29 -0.52
C GLU A 33 -5.45 -9.71 -0.65
N ASN A 34 -5.96 -10.45 0.33
CA ASN A 34 -7.37 -10.86 0.35
C ASN A 34 -8.31 -9.64 0.36
N SER A 35 -8.95 -9.39 -0.77
CA SER A 35 -9.80 -8.21 -1.00
C SER A 35 -10.99 -8.13 -0.04
N THR A 36 -11.57 -9.24 0.34
CA THR A 36 -12.70 -9.29 1.29
C THR A 36 -12.25 -8.88 2.68
N ALA A 37 -11.11 -9.40 3.15
CA ALA A 37 -10.54 -9.02 4.44
C ALA A 37 -10.16 -7.53 4.45
N GLN A 38 -9.56 -7.03 3.38
CA GLN A 38 -9.18 -5.61 3.27
C GLN A 38 -10.40 -4.67 3.31
N ILE A 39 -11.48 -4.97 2.59
CA ILE A 39 -12.72 -4.18 2.64
C ILE A 39 -13.28 -4.21 4.07
N GLY A 40 -13.33 -5.39 4.72
CA GLY A 40 -13.78 -5.53 6.10
C GLY A 40 -12.96 -4.72 7.09
N ASN A 41 -11.62 -4.76 6.98
CA ASN A 41 -10.71 -4.02 7.85
C ASN A 41 -10.82 -2.49 7.68
N ASN A 42 -11.23 -2.02 6.51
CA ASN A 42 -11.39 -0.59 6.23
C ASN A 42 -12.83 -0.06 6.44
N GLN A 43 -13.79 -0.92 6.79
CA GLN A 43 -15.18 -0.49 7.00
C GLN A 43 -15.30 0.46 8.20
N CYS A 44 -14.57 0.22 9.29
CA CYS A 44 -14.54 1.13 10.44
C CYS A 44 -13.92 2.48 10.09
N VAL A 45 -12.85 2.50 9.28
CA VAL A 45 -12.25 3.75 8.77
C VAL A 45 -13.29 4.56 7.99
N LYS A 46 -14.00 3.92 7.05
CA LYS A 46 -15.09 4.56 6.30
C LYS A 46 -16.09 5.22 7.25
N THR A 47 -16.63 4.47 8.21
CA THR A 47 -17.65 4.97 9.15
C THR A 47 -17.11 6.14 9.98
N PHE A 48 -15.89 6.03 10.48
CA PHE A 48 -15.24 7.10 11.26
C PHE A 48 -15.06 8.37 10.42
N LEU A 49 -14.49 8.26 9.22
CA LEU A 49 -14.26 9.41 8.34
C LEU A 49 -15.57 10.06 7.90
N GLU A 50 -16.62 9.30 7.62
CA GLU A 50 -17.95 9.83 7.31
C GLU A 50 -18.53 10.66 8.47
N SER A 51 -18.34 10.19 9.71
CA SER A 51 -18.82 10.92 10.90
C SER A 51 -18.06 12.22 11.13
N GLU A 52 -16.75 12.25 10.87
CA GLU A 52 -15.89 13.40 11.13
C GLU A 52 -15.95 14.45 10.01
N THR A 53 -16.12 14.03 8.75
CA THR A 53 -16.08 14.92 7.59
C THR A 53 -17.47 15.37 7.14
N GLY A 54 -18.51 14.60 7.48
CA GLY A 54 -19.87 14.80 6.94
C GLY A 54 -19.97 14.45 5.45
N THR A 55 -19.05 13.64 4.91
CA THR A 55 -18.89 13.36 3.49
C THR A 55 -18.97 11.86 3.26
N THR A 56 -19.59 11.40 2.16
CA THR A 56 -19.60 9.99 1.80
C THR A 56 -18.18 9.48 1.54
N VAL A 57 -17.83 8.32 2.11
CA VAL A 57 -16.54 7.67 1.88
C VAL A 57 -16.74 6.36 1.11
N ASN A 58 -16.04 6.21 -0.01
CA ASN A 58 -16.05 5.00 -0.82
C ASN A 58 -14.73 4.25 -0.63
N ILE A 59 -14.79 2.94 -0.31
CA ILE A 59 -13.60 2.09 -0.30
C ILE A 59 -13.32 1.66 -1.74
N ARG A 60 -12.13 2.02 -2.25
CA ARG A 60 -11.64 1.65 -3.58
C ARG A 60 -10.59 0.54 -3.43
N ASN A 61 -11.04 -0.69 -3.48
CA ASN A 61 -10.13 -1.83 -3.44
C ASN A 61 -9.47 -2.00 -4.81
N ALA A 62 -8.16 -1.81 -4.87
CA ALA A 62 -7.38 -1.93 -6.09
C ALA A 62 -7.06 -3.39 -6.41
N SER A 63 -6.91 -3.73 -7.70
CA SER A 63 -6.46 -5.06 -8.14
C SER A 63 -4.99 -5.30 -7.81
N ASP A 64 -4.19 -4.23 -7.89
CA ASP A 64 -2.74 -4.23 -7.74
C ASP A 64 -2.25 -2.84 -7.28
N TYR A 65 -0.95 -2.70 -7.06
CA TYR A 65 -0.32 -1.44 -6.65
C TYR A 65 -0.44 -0.35 -7.72
N SER A 66 -0.34 -0.73 -9.00
CA SER A 66 -0.45 0.20 -10.13
C SER A 66 -1.83 0.87 -10.18
N ALA A 67 -2.90 0.16 -9.85
CA ALA A 67 -4.26 0.70 -9.82
C ALA A 67 -4.40 1.84 -8.79
N VAL A 68 -3.77 1.74 -7.62
CA VAL A 68 -3.76 2.84 -6.62
C VAL A 68 -2.96 4.03 -7.13
N ILE A 69 -1.78 3.80 -7.75
CA ILE A 69 -0.97 4.85 -8.36
C ILE A 69 -1.78 5.61 -9.42
N GLN A 70 -2.44 4.89 -10.34
CA GLN A 70 -3.27 5.49 -11.38
C GLN A 70 -4.50 6.19 -10.78
N GLY A 71 -5.09 5.61 -9.72
CA GLY A 71 -6.21 6.20 -9.00
C GLY A 71 -5.87 7.57 -8.41
N LEU A 72 -4.71 7.73 -7.79
CA LEU A 72 -4.22 9.02 -7.27
C LEU A 72 -3.95 10.02 -8.39
N LEU A 73 -3.26 9.59 -9.46
CA LEU A 73 -2.94 10.44 -10.62
C LEU A 73 -4.19 10.88 -11.39
N GLY A 74 -5.24 10.05 -11.40
CA GLY A 74 -6.50 10.27 -12.12
C GLY A 74 -7.66 10.75 -11.25
N ASP A 75 -7.40 11.25 -10.03
CA ASP A 75 -8.41 11.82 -9.10
C ASP A 75 -9.50 10.83 -8.66
N GLN A 76 -9.20 9.52 -8.70
CA GLN A 76 -10.11 8.45 -8.30
C GLN A 76 -9.81 7.90 -6.90
N VAL A 77 -8.73 8.34 -6.27
CA VAL A 77 -8.30 8.01 -4.91
C VAL A 77 -7.88 9.30 -4.21
N ASP A 78 -8.37 9.52 -3.00
CA ASP A 78 -8.14 10.73 -2.21
C ASP A 78 -7.33 10.48 -0.93
N LEU A 79 -7.36 9.26 -0.40
CA LEU A 79 -6.68 8.84 0.83
C LEU A 79 -6.12 7.44 0.65
N VAL A 80 -4.89 7.21 1.10
CA VAL A 80 -4.31 5.86 1.27
C VAL A 80 -3.64 5.78 2.63
N LEU A 81 -4.01 4.80 3.45
CA LEU A 81 -3.34 4.49 4.70
C LEU A 81 -2.19 3.53 4.43
N ASN A 82 -1.02 3.80 5.03
CA ASN A 82 0.16 2.93 4.94
C ASN A 82 0.50 2.52 3.49
N MET A 83 0.61 3.51 2.59
CA MET A 83 0.93 3.30 1.18
C MET A 83 2.34 2.74 1.01
N SER A 84 2.56 1.85 0.03
CA SER A 84 3.92 1.42 -0.32
C SER A 84 4.83 2.63 -0.60
N PRO A 85 6.01 2.74 0.03
CA PRO A 85 6.94 3.84 -0.24
C PRO A 85 7.34 3.98 -1.72
N LYS A 86 7.48 2.86 -2.45
CA LYS A 86 7.71 2.88 -3.90
C LYS A 86 6.53 3.48 -4.66
N SER A 87 5.31 3.07 -4.33
CA SER A 87 4.09 3.62 -4.96
C SER A 87 3.96 5.11 -4.68
N TYR A 88 4.21 5.56 -3.45
CA TYR A 88 4.30 6.98 -3.10
C TYR A 88 5.35 7.71 -3.96
N ALA A 89 6.59 7.19 -4.02
CA ALA A 89 7.66 7.78 -4.82
C ALA A 89 7.30 7.86 -6.31
N SER A 90 6.60 6.85 -6.84
CA SER A 90 6.15 6.82 -8.24
C SER A 90 5.16 7.93 -8.56
N VAL A 91 4.15 8.16 -7.69
CA VAL A 91 3.21 9.29 -7.84
C VAL A 91 3.94 10.62 -7.68
N TYR A 92 4.73 10.77 -6.60
CA TYR A 92 5.49 11.99 -6.31
C TYR A 92 6.40 12.42 -7.46
N LEU A 93 7.10 11.47 -8.07
CA LEU A 93 8.01 11.76 -9.20
C LEU A 93 7.26 12.11 -10.49
N LYS A 94 6.04 11.64 -10.65
CA LYS A 94 5.22 11.94 -11.81
C LYS A 94 4.49 13.27 -11.66
N ASP A 95 3.88 13.51 -10.50
CA ASP A 95 3.19 14.74 -10.16
C ASP A 95 3.13 14.94 -8.64
N GLN A 96 3.95 15.87 -8.13
CA GLN A 96 4.03 16.16 -6.69
C GLN A 96 2.72 16.72 -6.12
N SER A 97 1.89 17.36 -6.95
CA SER A 97 0.61 17.92 -6.51
C SER A 97 -0.42 16.84 -6.13
N LYS A 98 -0.21 15.60 -6.58
CA LYS A 98 -1.13 14.48 -6.34
C LYS A 98 -0.96 13.80 -4.99
N VAL A 99 0.08 14.11 -4.23
CA VAL A 99 0.33 13.48 -2.92
C VAL A 99 0.77 14.50 -1.88
N GLU A 100 0.15 14.43 -0.70
CA GLU A 100 0.55 15.16 0.50
C GLU A 100 0.67 14.18 1.66
N LEU A 101 1.78 14.26 2.40
CA LEU A 101 2.07 13.40 3.54
C LEU A 101 1.22 13.81 4.75
N VAL A 102 0.45 12.87 5.30
CA VAL A 102 -0.27 13.03 6.57
C VAL A 102 0.57 12.52 7.74
N GLY A 103 1.28 11.40 7.55
CA GLY A 103 2.14 10.80 8.56
C GLY A 103 2.82 9.53 8.05
N ILE A 104 3.65 8.95 8.92
CA ILE A 104 4.27 7.63 8.77
C ILE A 104 3.72 6.71 9.84
N THR A 105 3.54 5.43 9.53
CA THR A 105 3.21 4.44 10.55
C THR A 105 4.44 4.08 11.37
N THR A 106 4.26 3.90 12.69
CA THR A 106 5.30 3.60 13.67
C THR A 106 4.87 2.41 14.49
N ASP A 107 5.78 1.48 14.79
CA ASP A 107 5.45 0.26 15.54
C ASP A 107 5.10 0.59 16.99
N ASP A 108 3.97 0.05 17.49
CA ASP A 108 3.48 0.27 18.86
C ASP A 108 4.39 -0.33 19.93
N THR A 109 5.26 -1.28 19.55
CA THR A 109 6.09 -2.01 20.49
C THR A 109 7.40 -1.29 20.81
N ASP A 110 8.07 -0.75 19.76
CA ASP A 110 9.41 -0.18 19.88
C ASP A 110 9.59 1.19 19.23
N ASN A 111 8.50 1.77 18.69
CA ASN A 111 8.48 3.03 17.95
C ASN A 111 9.35 3.05 16.69
N SER A 112 9.67 1.90 16.12
CA SER A 112 10.40 1.84 14.85
C SER A 112 9.54 2.37 13.70
N LYS A 113 10.18 3.18 12.82
CA LYS A 113 9.55 3.77 11.62
C LYS A 113 9.88 2.96 10.37
N GLY A 114 10.14 1.67 10.53
CA GLY A 114 10.57 0.85 9.41
C GLY A 114 10.26 -0.62 9.58
N TYR A 115 10.38 -1.32 8.47
CA TYR A 115 10.13 -2.74 8.33
C TYR A 115 11.18 -3.37 7.40
N HIS A 116 11.10 -4.67 7.19
CA HIS A 116 12.06 -5.41 6.35
C HIS A 116 11.37 -6.17 5.23
N SER A 117 12.03 -6.24 4.08
CA SER A 117 11.82 -7.29 3.10
C SER A 117 12.54 -8.55 3.57
N VAL A 118 11.89 -9.69 3.47
CA VAL A 118 12.46 -10.99 3.85
C VAL A 118 12.26 -12.01 2.74
N VAL A 119 13.20 -12.95 2.60
CA VAL A 119 13.03 -14.11 1.73
C VAL A 119 12.58 -15.30 2.56
N LEU A 120 11.46 -15.89 2.14
CA LEU A 120 10.85 -17.06 2.74
C LEU A 120 11.17 -18.32 1.94
N VAL A 121 11.34 -19.43 2.65
CA VAL A 121 11.38 -20.78 2.15
C VAL A 121 10.55 -21.69 3.05
N LYS A 122 10.20 -22.88 2.61
CA LYS A 122 9.62 -23.91 3.50
C LYS A 122 10.59 -24.25 4.64
N ALA A 123 10.08 -24.44 5.84
CA ALA A 123 10.90 -24.75 7.02
C ALA A 123 11.65 -26.08 6.87
N ASP A 124 11.06 -27.06 6.19
CA ASP A 124 11.65 -28.38 5.92
C ASP A 124 12.57 -28.42 4.69
N SER A 125 12.70 -27.30 3.95
CA SER A 125 13.62 -27.19 2.82
C SER A 125 15.08 -27.18 3.25
N PRO A 126 16.03 -27.58 2.38
CA PRO A 126 17.46 -27.53 2.70
C PRO A 126 18.05 -26.11 2.65
N TYR A 127 17.27 -25.10 2.25
CA TYR A 127 17.75 -23.74 2.00
C TYR A 127 17.92 -22.97 3.30
N GLN A 128 19.12 -22.43 3.56
CA GLN A 128 19.46 -21.69 4.79
C GLN A 128 19.86 -20.23 4.49
N LYS A 129 20.23 -19.92 3.26
CA LYS A 129 20.70 -18.60 2.81
C LYS A 129 20.40 -18.39 1.32
N LEU A 130 20.51 -17.15 0.85
CA LEU A 130 20.19 -16.77 -0.54
C LEU A 130 20.96 -17.61 -1.57
N GLU A 131 22.24 -17.95 -1.29
CA GLU A 131 23.10 -18.69 -2.20
C GLU A 131 22.60 -20.12 -2.47
N ASP A 132 21.83 -20.70 -1.56
CA ASP A 132 21.24 -22.04 -1.70
C ASP A 132 20.11 -22.09 -2.74
N LEU A 133 19.63 -20.90 -3.16
CA LEU A 133 18.56 -20.76 -4.15
C LEU A 133 19.06 -20.81 -5.60
N LYS A 134 20.34 -21.11 -5.84
CA LYS A 134 20.85 -21.25 -7.21
C LYS A 134 20.10 -22.35 -7.96
N GLY A 135 19.58 -22.00 -9.15
CA GLY A 135 18.79 -22.91 -9.98
C GLY A 135 17.36 -23.18 -9.48
N LYS A 136 16.85 -22.36 -8.54
CA LYS A 136 15.52 -22.48 -7.95
C LYS A 136 14.52 -21.50 -8.57
N VAL A 137 13.23 -21.74 -8.33
CA VAL A 137 12.14 -20.87 -8.75
C VAL A 137 11.91 -19.84 -7.65
N PHE A 138 11.99 -18.56 -8.01
CA PHE A 138 11.87 -17.43 -7.10
C PHE A 138 10.71 -16.51 -7.49
N SER A 139 10.00 -15.98 -6.51
CA SER A 139 8.91 -15.02 -6.74
C SER A 139 9.15 -13.70 -6.04
N PHE A 140 8.87 -12.61 -6.75
CA PHE A 140 8.61 -11.28 -6.23
C PHE A 140 7.11 -11.05 -6.11
N ALA A 141 6.69 -10.13 -5.22
CA ALA A 141 5.27 -9.89 -4.98
C ALA A 141 4.60 -9.08 -6.11
N ASP A 142 4.98 -7.81 -6.26
CA ASP A 142 4.37 -6.88 -7.21
C ASP A 142 5.45 -5.89 -7.70
N PRO A 143 5.46 -5.54 -9.00
CA PRO A 143 6.45 -4.60 -9.58
C PRO A 143 6.52 -3.25 -8.86
N ASP A 144 5.40 -2.75 -8.30
CA ASP A 144 5.31 -1.45 -7.61
C ASP A 144 5.42 -1.56 -6.08
N SER A 145 5.74 -2.76 -5.56
CA SER A 145 6.03 -2.96 -4.14
C SER A 145 7.46 -2.55 -3.79
N THR A 146 7.65 -1.94 -2.62
CA THR A 146 8.97 -1.60 -2.08
C THR A 146 9.71 -2.85 -1.62
N SER A 147 9.14 -3.58 -0.68
CA SER A 147 9.71 -4.80 -0.09
C SER A 147 9.48 -6.04 -0.94
N GLY A 148 8.41 -6.05 -1.73
CA GLY A 148 8.09 -7.16 -2.63
C GLY A 148 8.87 -7.13 -3.94
N PHE A 149 9.57 -6.02 -4.26
CA PHE A 149 10.36 -5.92 -5.47
C PHE A 149 11.53 -4.93 -5.39
N LEU A 150 11.29 -3.63 -5.22
CA LEU A 150 12.33 -2.61 -5.41
C LEU A 150 13.61 -2.89 -4.61
N ILE A 151 13.48 -3.10 -3.32
CA ILE A 151 14.62 -3.29 -2.41
C ILE A 151 15.30 -4.65 -2.62
N PRO A 152 14.59 -5.80 -2.58
CA PRO A 152 15.24 -7.08 -2.80
C PRO A 152 15.83 -7.20 -4.21
N ASN A 153 15.18 -6.68 -5.25
CA ASN A 153 15.73 -6.68 -6.60
C ASN A 153 17.06 -5.92 -6.67
N ASN A 154 17.11 -4.69 -6.13
CA ASN A 154 18.34 -3.90 -6.09
C ASN A 154 19.47 -4.62 -5.33
N GLN A 155 19.17 -5.22 -4.19
CA GLN A 155 20.14 -5.99 -3.40
C GLN A 155 20.63 -7.24 -4.15
N PHE A 156 19.74 -7.92 -4.87
CA PHE A 156 20.11 -9.11 -5.65
C PHE A 156 20.93 -8.75 -6.88
N GLU A 157 20.61 -7.64 -7.57
CA GLU A 157 21.45 -7.11 -8.66
C GLU A 157 22.88 -6.84 -8.19
N GLN A 158 23.04 -6.21 -7.02
CA GLN A 158 24.36 -5.93 -6.44
C GLN A 158 25.09 -7.20 -6.03
N LYS A 159 24.41 -8.20 -5.48
CA LYS A 159 25.02 -9.41 -4.91
C LYS A 159 25.26 -10.51 -5.95
N LEU A 160 24.30 -10.71 -6.86
CA LEU A 160 24.30 -11.81 -7.83
C LEU A 160 24.74 -11.37 -9.23
N GLY A 161 24.67 -10.05 -9.50
CA GLY A 161 24.84 -9.47 -10.83
C GLY A 161 23.63 -9.72 -11.74
N GLY A 162 23.62 -9.04 -12.90
CA GLY A 162 22.49 -9.11 -13.83
C GLY A 162 21.25 -8.41 -13.27
N ASN A 163 20.09 -8.80 -13.75
CA ASN A 163 18.79 -8.30 -13.34
C ASN A 163 17.71 -9.39 -13.46
N MET A 164 16.47 -9.03 -13.18
CA MET A 164 15.35 -9.98 -13.26
C MET A 164 15.17 -10.58 -14.68
N ASP A 165 15.38 -9.79 -15.77
CA ASP A 165 15.16 -10.25 -17.15
C ASP A 165 16.08 -11.39 -17.56
N ASN A 166 17.32 -11.39 -17.02
CA ASN A 166 18.29 -12.47 -17.24
C ASN A 166 18.40 -13.42 -16.05
N GLN A 167 17.39 -13.47 -15.17
CA GLN A 167 17.32 -14.28 -13.95
C GLN A 167 18.57 -14.10 -13.07
N PHE A 168 19.05 -12.85 -12.95
CA PHE A 168 20.28 -12.51 -12.21
C PHE A 168 21.48 -13.33 -12.71
N ASN A 169 21.77 -13.18 -14.02
CA ASN A 169 22.80 -13.96 -14.73
C ASN A 169 22.59 -15.48 -14.66
N GLY A 170 21.33 -15.92 -14.69
CA GLY A 170 20.97 -17.34 -14.60
C GLY A 170 21.18 -17.94 -13.21
N PHE A 171 21.30 -17.12 -12.18
CA PHE A 171 21.34 -17.61 -10.80
C PHE A 171 20.08 -18.38 -10.43
N PHE A 172 18.90 -17.81 -10.69
CA PHE A 172 17.62 -18.51 -10.54
C PHE A 172 17.27 -19.29 -11.81
N LYS A 173 16.54 -20.38 -11.66
CA LYS A 173 15.94 -21.12 -12.78
C LYS A 173 14.85 -20.32 -13.45
N LYS A 174 14.04 -19.64 -12.63
CA LYS A 174 12.92 -18.78 -13.05
C LYS A 174 12.67 -17.73 -11.98
N VAL A 175 12.39 -16.50 -12.42
CA VAL A 175 11.94 -15.39 -11.58
C VAL A 175 10.64 -14.85 -12.15
N GLY A 176 9.71 -14.42 -11.30
CA GLY A 176 8.45 -13.81 -11.72
C GLY A 176 7.79 -13.04 -10.59
N PHE A 177 6.58 -12.61 -10.84
CA PHE A 177 5.70 -11.97 -9.86
C PHE A 177 4.52 -12.87 -9.54
N SER A 178 4.14 -12.94 -8.25
CA SER A 178 2.95 -13.66 -7.80
C SER A 178 1.68 -12.82 -7.83
N GLY A 179 1.81 -11.48 -7.85
CA GLY A 179 0.74 -10.51 -7.74
C GLY A 179 0.54 -9.92 -6.35
N GLY A 180 1.27 -10.43 -5.32
CA GLY A 180 1.19 -9.86 -3.98
C GLY A 180 1.88 -10.67 -2.90
N HIS A 181 2.00 -10.09 -1.72
CA HIS A 181 2.71 -10.69 -0.58
C HIS A 181 2.05 -11.96 -0.04
N GLU A 182 0.72 -12.00 -0.01
CA GLU A 182 -0.03 -13.18 0.42
C GLU A 182 0.16 -14.32 -0.57
N GLN A 183 0.12 -14.03 -1.88
CA GLN A 183 0.36 -15.01 -2.95
C GLN A 183 1.78 -15.58 -2.90
N ASP A 184 2.77 -14.76 -2.54
CA ASP A 184 4.15 -15.21 -2.33
C ASP A 184 4.25 -16.20 -1.16
N ILE A 185 3.63 -15.87 -0.01
CA ILE A 185 3.61 -16.72 1.18
C ILE A 185 2.93 -18.07 0.87
N LEU A 186 1.73 -18.01 0.31
CA LEU A 186 0.94 -19.21 -0.03
C LEU A 186 1.61 -20.02 -1.14
N GLY A 187 2.25 -19.37 -2.11
CA GLY A 187 2.99 -20.02 -3.18
C GLY A 187 4.20 -20.83 -2.68
N VAL A 188 4.91 -20.33 -1.66
CA VAL A 188 5.99 -21.08 -0.98
C VAL A 188 5.40 -22.26 -0.22
N LEU A 189 4.35 -22.08 0.58
CA LEU A 189 3.70 -23.15 1.33
C LEU A 189 3.19 -24.27 0.43
N ASN A 190 2.62 -23.91 -0.71
CA ASN A 190 2.08 -24.88 -1.68
C ASN A 190 3.14 -25.45 -2.64
N GLY A 191 4.40 -25.00 -2.54
CA GLY A 191 5.50 -25.48 -3.38
C GLY A 191 5.44 -24.99 -4.84
N GLN A 192 4.73 -23.89 -5.11
CA GLN A 192 4.74 -23.23 -6.43
C GLN A 192 6.06 -22.50 -6.67
N PHE A 193 6.66 -21.98 -5.61
CA PHE A 193 7.97 -21.34 -5.57
C PHE A 193 8.86 -22.06 -4.56
N ASP A 194 10.16 -22.17 -4.85
CA ASP A 194 11.16 -22.64 -3.88
C ASP A 194 11.39 -21.57 -2.80
N ALA A 195 11.30 -20.30 -3.20
CA ALA A 195 11.43 -19.13 -2.32
C ALA A 195 10.65 -17.94 -2.88
N ALA A 196 10.26 -17.01 -2.00
CA ALA A 196 9.61 -15.76 -2.37
C ALA A 196 9.93 -14.65 -1.37
N VAL A 197 9.68 -13.41 -1.76
CA VAL A 197 9.81 -12.26 -0.88
C VAL A 197 8.50 -11.92 -0.19
N THR A 198 8.59 -11.41 1.03
CA THR A 198 7.46 -10.74 1.71
C THR A 198 7.97 -9.66 2.65
N TRP A 199 7.09 -9.09 3.48
CA TRP A 199 7.47 -8.06 4.43
C TRP A 199 7.02 -8.39 5.86
N THR A 200 7.80 -7.91 6.82
CA THR A 200 7.50 -8.01 8.24
C THR A 200 8.24 -6.93 9.01
N SER A 201 7.68 -6.49 10.14
CA SER A 201 8.37 -5.56 11.06
C SER A 201 9.63 -6.17 11.68
N MET A 202 9.69 -7.49 11.85
CA MET A 202 10.70 -8.21 12.64
C MET A 202 10.70 -7.80 14.13
N VAL A 203 9.63 -7.13 14.60
CA VAL A 203 9.42 -6.69 15.97
C VAL A 203 8.39 -7.58 16.65
N GLY A 204 8.53 -7.84 17.93
CA GLY A 204 7.60 -8.68 18.71
C GLY A 204 7.78 -10.17 18.51
N ASP A 205 6.72 -10.94 18.77
CA ASP A 205 6.77 -12.40 18.77
C ASP A 205 6.73 -12.96 17.36
N ARG A 206 7.75 -13.76 17.02
CA ARG A 206 7.83 -14.47 15.75
C ARG A 206 6.64 -15.41 15.53
N GLU A 207 6.23 -16.17 16.56
CA GLU A 207 5.14 -17.15 16.42
C GLU A 207 3.78 -16.47 16.14
N GLU A 208 3.65 -15.19 16.49
CA GLU A 208 2.50 -14.34 16.14
C GLU A 208 2.63 -13.69 14.75
N GLY A 209 3.68 -13.97 13.99
CA GLY A 209 3.96 -13.32 12.70
C GLY A 209 4.52 -11.91 12.86
N TYR A 210 5.09 -11.59 14.04
CA TYR A 210 5.59 -10.27 14.46
C TYR A 210 4.46 -9.25 14.73
N SER A 211 4.81 -7.99 14.98
CA SER A 211 3.85 -6.92 15.27
C SER A 211 3.07 -6.45 14.04
N ALA A 212 3.72 -6.42 12.86
CA ALA A 212 3.15 -5.99 11.59
C ALA A 212 3.78 -6.75 10.42
N GLY A 213 3.02 -6.92 9.35
CA GLY A 213 3.52 -7.54 8.13
C GLY A 213 2.55 -8.49 7.47
N ALA A 214 2.93 -8.96 6.28
CA ALA A 214 2.12 -9.92 5.54
C ALA A 214 2.06 -11.29 6.26
N LEU A 215 3.13 -11.68 6.96
CA LEU A 215 3.13 -12.91 7.76
C LEU A 215 2.05 -12.87 8.85
N ARG A 216 1.95 -11.74 9.57
CA ARG A 216 0.91 -11.53 10.57
C ARG A 216 -0.48 -11.60 9.95
N LYS A 217 -0.71 -10.88 8.85
CA LYS A 217 -2.01 -10.86 8.18
C LYS A 217 -2.46 -12.24 7.71
N VAL A 218 -1.56 -13.02 7.11
CA VAL A 218 -1.87 -14.39 6.66
C VAL A 218 -2.20 -15.30 7.85
N LYS A 219 -1.45 -15.18 8.95
CA LYS A 219 -1.74 -15.92 10.18
C LYS A 219 -3.11 -15.55 10.75
N GLU A 220 -3.42 -14.28 10.88
CA GLU A 220 -4.73 -13.78 11.37
C GLU A 220 -5.90 -14.17 10.45
N ASN A 221 -5.63 -14.49 9.19
CA ASN A 221 -6.60 -15.02 8.22
C ASN A 221 -6.78 -16.56 8.29
N GLY A 222 -6.31 -17.22 9.36
CA GLY A 222 -6.58 -18.63 9.66
C GLY A 222 -5.45 -19.59 9.30
N PHE A 223 -4.23 -19.13 9.12
CA PHE A 223 -3.05 -19.97 8.92
C PHE A 223 -2.24 -20.07 10.22
N ASP A 224 -2.79 -20.70 11.26
CA ASP A 224 -2.23 -20.75 12.61
C ASP A 224 -0.80 -21.31 12.65
N ASP A 225 -0.51 -22.35 11.84
CA ASP A 225 0.79 -23.01 11.75
C ASP A 225 1.77 -22.31 10.79
N LEU A 226 1.46 -21.11 10.29
CA LEU A 226 2.24 -20.42 9.27
C LEU A 226 3.73 -20.37 9.63
N MET A 227 4.05 -19.89 10.81
CA MET A 227 5.42 -19.58 11.22
C MET A 227 6.26 -20.85 11.46
N SER A 228 5.65 -21.97 11.83
CA SER A 228 6.34 -23.26 11.94
C SER A 228 6.66 -23.90 10.58
N ASN A 229 5.89 -23.57 9.53
CA ASN A 229 6.04 -24.09 8.18
C ASN A 229 6.96 -23.23 7.29
N LEU A 230 7.41 -22.06 7.79
CA LEU A 230 8.25 -21.13 7.03
C LEU A 230 9.56 -20.79 7.75
N ARG A 231 10.59 -20.53 6.97
CA ARG A 231 11.89 -20.02 7.41
C ARG A 231 12.25 -18.77 6.65
N ILE A 232 12.73 -17.75 7.37
CA ILE A 232 13.36 -16.57 6.79
C ILE A 232 14.85 -16.88 6.60
N ILE A 233 15.35 -16.70 5.37
CA ILE A 233 16.76 -16.99 5.01
C ILE A 233 17.54 -15.75 4.58
N TRP A 234 16.86 -14.61 4.43
CA TRP A 234 17.45 -13.33 4.09
C TRP A 234 16.55 -12.20 4.58
N GLN A 235 17.16 -11.07 4.90
CA GLN A 235 16.51 -9.84 5.37
C GLN A 235 17.21 -8.63 4.74
N SER A 236 16.41 -7.64 4.32
CA SER A 236 16.91 -6.36 3.84
C SER A 236 17.41 -5.44 4.97
N PRO A 237 18.16 -4.36 4.66
CA PRO A 237 18.21 -3.19 5.52
C PRO A 237 16.80 -2.67 5.84
N LEU A 238 16.70 -1.82 6.87
CA LEU A 238 15.43 -1.20 7.26
C LEU A 238 14.86 -0.36 6.12
N ILE A 239 13.58 -0.54 5.84
CA ILE A 239 12.79 0.20 4.84
C ILE A 239 11.86 1.13 5.63
N PRO A 240 11.71 2.42 5.31
CA PRO A 240 10.75 3.27 6.00
C PRO A 240 9.34 2.71 5.85
N ASN A 241 8.56 2.74 6.91
CA ASN A 241 7.14 2.34 6.88
C ASN A 241 6.36 3.17 5.86
N GLY A 242 5.23 2.63 5.42
CA GLY A 242 4.40 3.28 4.43
C GLY A 242 3.86 4.63 4.91
N PRO A 243 3.87 5.67 4.07
CA PRO A 243 3.21 6.91 4.40
C PRO A 243 1.68 6.75 4.36
N THR A 244 1.00 7.44 5.25
CA THR A 244 -0.39 7.81 5.06
C THR A 244 -0.41 9.11 4.25
N ILE A 245 -1.13 9.10 3.13
CA ILE A 245 -1.17 10.23 2.19
C ILE A 245 -2.60 10.62 1.88
N VAL A 246 -2.77 11.90 1.57
CA VAL A 246 -3.98 12.42 0.91
C VAL A 246 -3.63 12.98 -0.47
N ARG A 247 -4.60 13.03 -1.36
CA ARG A 247 -4.42 13.69 -2.66
C ARG A 247 -4.24 15.19 -2.43
N GLY A 248 -3.12 15.75 -2.92
CA GLY A 248 -2.70 17.11 -2.59
C GLY A 248 -3.53 18.20 -3.26
N ASP A 249 -4.10 17.96 -4.45
CA ASP A 249 -4.85 18.93 -5.27
C ASP A 249 -6.38 18.86 -5.08
N MET A 250 -6.86 18.10 -4.08
CA MET A 250 -8.29 18.10 -3.72
C MET A 250 -8.73 19.44 -3.11
N ASP A 251 -10.03 19.63 -2.96
CA ASP A 251 -10.58 20.83 -2.29
C ASP A 251 -9.89 21.08 -0.94
N PRO A 252 -9.34 22.29 -0.69
CA PRO A 252 -8.53 22.57 0.49
C PRO A 252 -9.27 22.37 1.82
N ASP A 253 -10.57 22.72 1.87
CA ASP A 253 -11.37 22.62 3.11
C ASP A 253 -11.69 21.15 3.41
N LEU A 254 -12.04 20.38 2.39
CA LEU A 254 -12.25 18.94 2.52
C LEU A 254 -10.96 18.23 2.89
N LYS A 255 -9.83 18.60 2.28
CA LYS A 255 -8.51 18.06 2.61
C LYS A 255 -8.15 18.31 4.08
N ALA A 256 -8.31 19.52 4.56
CA ALA A 256 -8.02 19.87 5.96
C ALA A 256 -8.86 19.02 6.94
N LYS A 257 -10.16 18.85 6.66
CA LYS A 257 -11.05 18.00 7.45
C LYS A 257 -10.60 16.52 7.41
N LEU A 258 -10.26 16.02 6.23
CA LEU A 258 -9.81 14.63 6.05
C LEU A 258 -8.51 14.36 6.81
N VAL A 259 -7.52 15.25 6.70
CA VAL A 259 -6.24 15.15 7.43
C VAL A 259 -6.47 15.15 8.94
N ALA A 260 -7.33 16.06 9.44
CA ALA A 260 -7.68 16.09 10.86
C ALA A 260 -8.36 14.80 11.31
N ALA A 261 -9.32 14.29 10.52
CA ALA A 261 -10.04 13.06 10.80
C ALA A 261 -9.11 11.83 10.82
N VAL A 262 -8.17 11.72 9.89
CA VAL A 262 -7.18 10.62 9.87
C VAL A 262 -6.29 10.63 11.10
N ARG A 263 -5.79 11.80 11.52
CA ARG A 263 -4.99 11.94 12.74
C ARG A 263 -5.79 11.66 14.02
N LYS A 264 -7.09 11.92 13.99
CA LYS A 264 -8.02 11.65 15.07
C LYS A 264 -8.37 10.16 15.17
N LEU A 265 -8.50 9.47 14.03
CA LEU A 265 -8.78 8.03 13.97
C LEU A 265 -7.80 7.21 14.80
N ASP A 266 -6.49 7.44 14.62
CA ASP A 266 -5.46 6.72 15.37
C ASP A 266 -5.58 6.94 16.91
N LYS A 267 -5.99 8.14 17.34
CA LYS A 267 -6.11 8.50 18.76
C LYS A 267 -7.40 8.02 19.41
N GLU A 268 -8.52 8.04 18.69
CA GLU A 268 -9.86 7.79 19.24
C GLU A 268 -10.38 6.37 18.95
N ASP A 269 -9.94 5.77 17.83
CA ASP A 269 -10.24 4.38 17.49
C ASP A 269 -8.99 3.67 16.95
N HIS A 270 -7.98 3.57 17.81
CA HIS A 270 -6.71 2.92 17.50
C HIS A 270 -6.88 1.49 16.99
N SER A 271 -7.87 0.75 17.50
CA SER A 271 -8.14 -0.62 17.05
C SER A 271 -8.55 -0.69 15.58
N CYS A 272 -9.30 0.30 15.10
CA CYS A 272 -9.65 0.46 13.70
C CYS A 272 -8.41 0.81 12.85
N PHE A 273 -7.59 1.78 13.33
CA PHE A 273 -6.36 2.15 12.64
C PHE A 273 -5.42 0.95 12.47
N VAL A 274 -5.16 0.18 13.53
CA VAL A 274 -4.33 -1.05 13.52
C VAL A 274 -4.80 -2.04 12.45
N LYS A 275 -6.10 -2.30 12.36
CA LYS A 275 -6.67 -3.20 11.35
C LYS A 275 -6.44 -2.71 9.93
N ALA A 276 -6.68 -1.42 9.69
CA ALA A 276 -6.54 -0.81 8.37
C ALA A 276 -5.06 -0.65 7.95
N ALA A 277 -4.18 -0.28 8.89
CA ALA A 277 -2.74 -0.12 8.64
C ALA A 277 -2.00 -1.46 8.48
N GLY A 278 -2.61 -2.56 8.91
CA GLY A 278 -2.07 -3.92 8.71
C GLY A 278 -1.11 -4.40 9.79
N GLY A 279 -1.27 -3.95 11.04
CA GLY A 279 -0.47 -4.39 12.18
C GLY A 279 -0.58 -3.44 13.35
N LYS A 280 0.14 -3.75 14.45
CA LYS A 280 0.23 -2.93 15.66
C LYS A 280 1.05 -1.67 15.36
N LEU A 281 0.41 -0.68 14.78
CA LEU A 281 1.02 0.55 14.25
C LEU A 281 0.20 1.75 14.70
N HIS A 282 0.86 2.88 14.95
CA HIS A 282 0.27 4.20 15.15
C HIS A 282 0.79 5.22 14.12
N LEU A 283 0.18 6.40 14.06
CA LEU A 283 0.50 7.43 13.07
C LEU A 283 1.33 8.54 13.71
N GLU A 284 2.51 8.81 13.17
CA GLU A 284 3.36 9.93 13.54
C GLU A 284 3.60 10.92 12.40
N GLU A 285 4.06 12.10 12.73
CA GLU A 285 4.48 13.08 11.73
C GLU A 285 5.69 12.59 10.93
N THR A 286 5.73 12.97 9.67
CA THR A 286 6.81 12.58 8.75
C THR A 286 7.14 13.72 7.80
N SER A 287 8.24 13.54 7.08
CA SER A 287 8.66 14.43 6.01
C SER A 287 9.16 13.62 4.82
N ILE A 288 9.31 14.27 3.68
CA ILE A 288 9.81 13.64 2.46
C ILE A 288 11.22 13.05 2.62
N SER A 289 12.03 13.56 3.55
CA SER A 289 13.39 13.06 3.79
C SER A 289 13.42 11.60 4.23
N GLU A 290 12.37 11.10 4.90
CA GLU A 290 12.23 9.68 5.26
C GLU A 290 12.19 8.76 4.03
N TYR A 291 11.68 9.27 2.91
CA TYR A 291 11.47 8.51 1.68
C TYR A 291 12.54 8.78 0.61
N GLN A 292 13.56 9.63 0.89
CA GLN A 292 14.50 10.08 -0.11
C GLN A 292 15.27 8.92 -0.78
N THR A 293 15.71 7.94 0.00
CA THR A 293 16.40 6.74 -0.54
C THR A 293 15.52 5.96 -1.52
N VAL A 294 14.23 5.78 -1.18
CA VAL A 294 13.28 5.08 -2.06
C VAL A 294 13.02 5.89 -3.34
N ILE A 295 12.85 7.21 -3.21
CA ILE A 295 12.68 8.14 -4.35
C ILE A 295 13.88 8.04 -5.29
N ASP A 296 15.09 8.02 -4.76
CA ASP A 296 16.32 7.95 -5.57
C ASP A 296 16.47 6.60 -6.28
N LEU A 297 16.09 5.49 -5.62
CA LEU A 297 16.06 4.16 -6.25
C LEU A 297 15.02 4.09 -7.39
N VAL A 298 13.82 4.65 -7.20
CA VAL A 298 12.80 4.70 -8.26
C VAL A 298 13.27 5.55 -9.44
N LYS A 299 13.92 6.70 -9.20
CA LYS A 299 14.54 7.51 -10.26
C LYS A 299 15.59 6.74 -11.03
N ALA A 300 16.44 5.97 -10.35
CA ALA A 300 17.48 5.17 -10.98
C ALA A 300 16.85 4.07 -11.87
N GLN A 301 15.83 3.38 -11.38
CA GLN A 301 15.10 2.36 -12.13
C GLN A 301 14.48 2.92 -13.43
N GLN A 302 13.85 4.10 -13.38
CA GLN A 302 13.25 4.76 -14.55
C GLN A 302 14.26 5.16 -15.63
N LYS A 303 15.53 5.40 -15.26
CA LYS A 303 16.61 5.73 -16.22
C LYS A 303 17.14 4.49 -16.95
N THR A 304 17.07 3.33 -16.34
CA THR A 304 17.59 2.07 -16.91
C THR A 304 16.62 1.47 -17.96
N VAL A 305 15.34 1.82 -17.90
CA VAL A 305 14.29 1.34 -18.83
C VAL A 305 14.17 2.20 -20.10
N ARG A 306 14.90 3.31 -20.19
CA ARG A 306 14.96 4.18 -21.39
C ARG A 306 16.20 3.87 -22.20
#